data_1717d79424c4687a259df3b3286ebf65
#
_entry.id   1717d79424c4687a259df3b3286ebf65
#
_cell.length_a   1.000
_cell.length_b   1.000
_cell.length_c   1.000
_cell.angle_alpha   90.00
_cell.angle_beta   90.00
_cell.angle_gamma   90.00
#
_symmetry.space_group_name_H-M   'P 1'
#
loop_
_entity.id
_entity.type
_entity.pdbx_description
1 polymer ?
#
loop_
_entity_poly.entity_id
_entity_poly.type
_entity_poly.pdbx_seq_one_letter_code
_entity_poly.pdbx_strand_id
1 'polypeptide(L)'
;MSLLRTVGWIAATGLTGALAIELLGASPVTVEKIVDGDTIDVRLNGETTRIRFLNVDTPEIGRDGAPSECLAEEARQYLADRLPIGSVVELEFDQERLDKYGRSLAGVFVDDSLINAELAREGLGRAADIAPNHRFYPEVAEAEREATEAKRGLSTLGPQCFVAQQDAEAILEAEQAQQEAQNAILLLPYLNDAGNLAQVQRSARRIAEARATLATVRTAGERQSEFQKSAYGDSYKDTANALEDSLQRAESKIDAAIAREQERRDAQERAEEQPNGDAIDAARKDTDDQPWMEPPAPSSSAPPAPALHSGGGGDTYTGCRAYGGNYAFTSVDDEGRRYAKIDCATKAQIG
;
A
#
# COMPACT_ATOMS: atom_id res chain seq x y z
N MET A 1 4.36 -96.50 39.11
CA MET A 1 5.72 -96.01 39.27
C MET A 1 5.69 -94.50 39.17
N SER A 2 5.65 -93.86 40.31
CA SER A 2 5.47 -92.42 40.46
C SER A 2 6.73 -91.86 41.04
N LEU A 3 7.37 -90.89 40.36
CA LEU A 3 8.51 -90.18 40.85
C LEU A 3 8.07 -88.74 41.22
N LEU A 4 7.95 -88.51 42.54
CA LEU A 4 7.80 -87.15 43.08
C LEU A 4 9.09 -86.39 42.89
N ARG A 5 8.98 -85.25 42.28
CA ARG A 5 10.06 -84.23 42.29
C ARG A 5 9.72 -83.12 43.31
N THR A 6 10.48 -83.11 44.38
CA THR A 6 10.48 -82.05 45.36
C THR A 6 11.08 -80.74 44.74
N VAL A 7 10.29 -79.69 44.75
CA VAL A 7 10.76 -78.37 44.39
C VAL A 7 11.26 -77.65 45.67
N GLY A 8 12.54 -77.44 45.74
CA GLY A 8 13.13 -76.69 46.83
C GLY A 8 12.98 -75.18 46.59
N TRP A 9 12.40 -74.49 47.51
CA TRP A 9 12.38 -73.01 47.57
C TRP A 9 13.70 -72.54 48.02
N ILE A 10 14.46 -71.84 47.12
CA ILE A 10 15.59 -71.03 47.47
C ILE A 10 15.10 -69.57 47.64
N ALA A 11 15.10 -69.07 48.87
CA ALA A 11 14.86 -67.68 49.18
C ALA A 11 16.12 -66.89 48.77
N ALA A 12 16.07 -66.30 47.59
CA ALA A 12 17.07 -65.31 47.14
C ALA A 12 16.72 -63.97 47.76
N THR A 13 17.41 -63.57 48.83
CA THR A 13 17.43 -62.21 49.30
C THR A 13 18.11 -61.35 48.26
N GLY A 14 17.29 -60.75 47.36
CA GLY A 14 17.78 -59.86 46.34
C GLY A 14 18.24 -58.53 46.89
N LEU A 15 19.53 -58.32 46.89
CA LEU A 15 20.12 -57.03 46.94
C LEU A 15 19.85 -56.39 45.56
N THR A 16 18.75 -55.65 45.46
CA THR A 16 18.52 -54.78 44.30
C THR A 16 19.44 -53.58 44.41
N GLY A 17 20.67 -53.78 43.97
CA GLY A 17 21.50 -52.69 43.53
C GLY A 17 20.86 -52.10 42.28
N ALA A 18 20.12 -51.06 42.45
CA ALA A 18 19.76 -50.18 41.35
C ALA A 18 21.09 -49.64 40.79
N LEU A 19 21.59 -50.30 39.72
CA LEU A 19 22.52 -49.64 38.84
C LEU A 19 21.72 -48.49 38.19
N ALA A 20 21.75 -47.31 38.82
CA ALA A 20 21.50 -46.08 38.12
C ALA A 20 22.62 -45.98 37.06
N ILE A 21 22.32 -46.40 35.84
CA ILE A 21 23.11 -45.98 34.71
C ILE A 21 22.80 -44.47 34.65
N GLU A 22 23.62 -43.66 35.28
CA GLU A 22 23.78 -42.26 34.91
C GLU A 22 24.30 -42.30 33.47
N LEU A 23 23.35 -42.31 32.53
CA LEU A 23 23.57 -41.80 31.20
C LEU A 23 24.09 -40.38 31.48
N LEU A 24 25.36 -40.16 31.23
CA LEU A 24 25.95 -38.83 31.06
C LEU A 24 25.22 -38.20 29.89
N GLY A 25 23.94 -37.83 30.09
CA GLY A 25 23.11 -37.14 29.16
C GLY A 25 23.67 -35.73 29.01
N ALA A 26 23.95 -35.35 27.79
CA ALA A 26 24.19 -33.93 27.48
C ALA A 26 23.08 -33.10 28.13
N SER A 27 23.46 -32.01 28.79
CA SER A 27 22.48 -31.12 29.41
C SER A 27 21.47 -30.68 28.35
N PRO A 28 20.15 -30.66 28.66
CA PRO A 28 19.16 -30.25 27.70
C PRO A 28 19.47 -28.84 27.19
N VAL A 29 19.26 -28.64 25.89
CA VAL A 29 19.37 -27.29 25.29
C VAL A 29 18.10 -26.52 25.63
N THR A 30 18.24 -25.38 26.31
CA THR A 30 17.07 -24.59 26.75
C THR A 30 17.10 -23.19 26.17
N VAL A 31 15.94 -22.69 25.81
CA VAL A 31 15.76 -21.34 25.25
C VAL A 31 16.00 -20.29 26.34
N GLU A 32 16.88 -19.32 26.10
CA GLU A 32 17.15 -18.20 27.01
C GLU A 32 16.54 -16.89 26.52
N LYS A 33 16.48 -16.71 25.21
CA LYS A 33 15.97 -15.46 24.61
C LYS A 33 15.52 -15.68 23.16
N ILE A 34 14.41 -15.07 22.78
CA ILE A 34 14.03 -14.87 21.39
C ILE A 34 14.64 -13.54 20.93
N VAL A 35 15.46 -13.56 19.89
CA VAL A 35 16.18 -12.39 19.38
C VAL A 35 15.38 -11.71 18.28
N ASP A 36 14.99 -12.50 17.27
CA ASP A 36 14.09 -12.12 16.16
C ASP A 36 13.31 -13.35 15.65
N GLY A 37 12.75 -13.29 14.44
CA GLY A 37 11.89 -14.34 13.90
C GLY A 37 12.61 -15.67 13.59
N ASP A 38 13.93 -15.69 13.48
CA ASP A 38 14.70 -16.89 13.13
C ASP A 38 16.03 -17.01 13.89
N THR A 39 16.15 -16.27 14.98
CA THR A 39 17.35 -16.28 15.83
C THR A 39 16.96 -16.32 17.29
N ILE A 40 17.53 -17.31 18.01
CA ILE A 40 17.34 -17.45 19.46
C ILE A 40 18.70 -17.57 20.17
N ASP A 41 18.72 -17.23 21.45
CA ASP A 41 19.82 -17.57 22.36
C ASP A 41 19.39 -18.77 23.20
N VAL A 42 20.22 -19.79 23.27
CA VAL A 42 20.00 -21.03 24.05
C VAL A 42 21.14 -21.28 25.03
N ARG A 43 20.83 -21.99 26.13
CA ARG A 43 21.84 -22.60 27.01
C ARG A 43 22.25 -23.93 26.40
N LEU A 44 23.49 -24.01 25.91
CA LEU A 44 24.09 -25.21 25.34
C LEU A 44 25.41 -25.51 26.10
N ASN A 45 25.50 -26.67 26.71
CA ASN A 45 26.67 -27.10 27.51
C ASN A 45 27.10 -26.07 28.59
N GLY A 46 26.14 -25.34 29.18
CA GLY A 46 26.41 -24.33 30.21
C GLY A 46 26.75 -22.94 29.68
N GLU A 47 26.84 -22.74 28.37
CA GLU A 47 27.13 -21.45 27.72
C GLU A 47 25.93 -20.94 26.93
N THR A 48 25.77 -19.62 26.86
CA THR A 48 24.78 -18.99 26.00
C THR A 48 25.28 -19.01 24.57
N THR A 49 24.54 -19.70 23.69
CA THR A 49 24.88 -19.84 22.26
C THR A 49 23.77 -19.25 21.41
N ARG A 50 24.14 -18.41 20.46
CA ARG A 50 23.19 -17.86 19.49
C ARG A 50 22.99 -18.82 18.34
N ILE A 51 21.72 -19.19 18.07
CA ILE A 51 21.29 -20.09 17.02
C ILE A 51 20.56 -19.29 15.94
N ARG A 52 21.06 -19.34 14.70
CA ARG A 52 20.34 -18.88 13.50
C ARG A 52 19.73 -20.10 12.84
N PHE A 53 18.45 -20.01 12.55
CA PHE A 53 17.69 -21.12 11.98
C PHE A 53 18.12 -21.36 10.53
N LEU A 54 18.39 -22.62 10.19
CA LEU A 54 18.76 -23.04 8.85
C LEU A 54 17.58 -23.02 7.90
N ASN A 55 17.85 -22.66 6.64
CA ASN A 55 16.92 -22.74 5.51
C ASN A 55 15.60 -21.99 5.65
N VAL A 56 15.47 -21.14 6.66
CA VAL A 56 14.39 -20.14 6.79
C VAL A 56 15.01 -18.77 6.96
N ASP A 57 14.36 -17.78 6.37
CA ASP A 57 14.69 -16.37 6.50
C ASP A 57 13.43 -15.60 6.85
N THR A 58 13.49 -14.78 7.91
CA THR A 58 12.34 -14.02 8.40
C THR A 58 12.59 -12.52 8.28
N PRO A 59 11.52 -11.69 8.24
CA PRO A 59 11.68 -10.26 8.27
C PRO A 59 12.48 -9.80 9.51
N GLU A 60 13.31 -8.78 9.32
CA GLU A 60 14.23 -8.27 10.34
C GLU A 60 13.56 -7.27 11.29
N ILE A 61 13.86 -7.42 12.59
CA ILE A 61 13.50 -6.43 13.59
C ILE A 61 14.39 -5.19 13.44
N GLY A 62 13.76 -4.02 13.35
CA GLY A 62 14.46 -2.74 13.27
C GLY A 62 15.34 -2.48 14.49
N ARG A 63 16.53 -1.92 14.27
CA ARG A 63 17.51 -1.57 15.31
C ARG A 63 17.91 -0.12 15.17
N ASP A 64 18.38 0.47 16.27
CA ASP A 64 18.92 1.85 16.31
C ASP A 64 17.94 2.91 15.74
N GLY A 65 16.64 2.70 15.93
CA GLY A 65 15.59 3.59 15.46
C GLY A 65 15.11 3.32 14.01
N ALA A 66 15.68 2.33 13.32
CA ALA A 66 15.13 1.85 12.07
C ALA A 66 13.79 1.11 12.31
N PRO A 67 12.78 1.23 11.42
CA PRO A 67 11.55 0.47 11.53
C PRO A 67 11.82 -1.03 11.32
N SER A 68 11.04 -1.88 11.99
CA SER A 68 10.99 -3.31 11.67
C SER A 68 10.37 -3.55 10.29
N GLU A 69 10.79 -4.62 9.63
CA GLU A 69 10.15 -5.08 8.41
C GLU A 69 8.74 -5.61 8.69
N CYS A 70 7.91 -5.67 7.65
CA CYS A 70 6.56 -6.21 7.77
C CYS A 70 6.58 -7.64 8.31
N LEU A 71 5.76 -7.92 9.33
CA LEU A 71 5.65 -9.20 10.03
C LEU A 71 6.87 -9.62 10.86
N ALA A 72 7.89 -8.77 11.02
CA ALA A 72 9.05 -9.10 11.85
C ALA A 72 8.68 -9.32 13.33
N GLU A 73 7.83 -8.45 13.88
CA GLU A 73 7.35 -8.59 15.25
C GLU A 73 6.42 -9.78 15.42
N GLU A 74 5.57 -10.09 14.41
CA GLU A 74 4.72 -11.25 14.40
C GLU A 74 5.53 -12.54 14.36
N ALA A 75 6.60 -12.60 13.55
CA ALA A 75 7.51 -13.74 13.51
C ALA A 75 8.20 -13.96 14.86
N ARG A 76 8.71 -12.89 15.46
CA ARG A 76 9.33 -12.93 16.79
C ARG A 76 8.31 -13.36 17.86
N GLN A 77 7.10 -12.84 17.83
CA GLN A 77 6.04 -13.20 18.77
C GLN A 77 5.64 -14.66 18.61
N TYR A 78 5.51 -15.15 17.38
CA TYR A 78 5.24 -16.56 17.11
C TYR A 78 6.28 -17.47 17.75
N LEU A 79 7.59 -17.14 17.59
CA LEU A 79 8.65 -17.91 18.27
C LEU A 79 8.54 -17.82 19.79
N ALA A 80 8.21 -16.66 20.35
CA ALA A 80 8.06 -16.48 21.78
C ALA A 80 6.92 -17.33 22.36
N ASP A 81 5.84 -17.49 21.62
CA ASP A 81 4.71 -18.33 22.01
C ASP A 81 5.02 -19.83 21.84
N ARG A 82 5.73 -20.19 20.77
CA ARG A 82 6.10 -21.59 20.46
C ARG A 82 7.29 -22.10 21.28
N LEU A 83 8.21 -21.21 21.61
CA LEU A 83 9.45 -21.48 22.35
C LEU A 83 9.54 -20.59 23.60
N PRO A 84 8.68 -20.73 24.62
CA PRO A 84 8.77 -19.98 25.87
C PRO A 84 10.17 -20.11 26.49
N ILE A 85 10.63 -19.06 27.16
CA ILE A 85 11.92 -19.09 27.87
C ILE A 85 11.98 -20.27 28.83
N GLY A 86 13.05 -21.06 28.74
CA GLY A 86 13.25 -22.30 29.51
C GLY A 86 12.74 -23.56 28.80
N SER A 87 12.07 -23.46 27.62
CA SER A 87 11.70 -24.63 26.82
C SER A 87 12.94 -25.43 26.42
N VAL A 88 12.81 -26.74 26.38
CA VAL A 88 13.81 -27.64 25.84
C VAL A 88 13.63 -27.73 24.33
N VAL A 89 14.72 -27.60 23.59
CA VAL A 89 14.76 -27.72 22.13
C VAL A 89 15.81 -28.75 21.74
N GLU A 90 15.62 -29.39 20.59
CA GLU A 90 16.62 -30.20 19.94
C GLU A 90 17.21 -29.44 18.76
N LEU A 91 18.54 -29.55 18.61
CA LEU A 91 19.28 -28.88 17.56
C LEU A 91 19.88 -29.92 16.59
N GLU A 92 19.52 -29.79 15.34
CA GLU A 92 20.14 -30.58 14.28
C GLU A 92 20.96 -29.67 13.35
N PHE A 93 22.18 -30.12 13.08
CA PHE A 93 23.11 -29.37 12.26
C PHE A 93 23.20 -29.94 10.85
N ASP A 94 23.68 -29.12 9.91
CA ASP A 94 24.04 -29.56 8.58
C ASP A 94 25.57 -29.43 8.38
N GLN A 95 26.03 -29.25 7.14
CA GLN A 95 27.44 -29.31 6.76
C GLN A 95 28.27 -28.20 7.42
N GLU A 96 27.83 -26.96 7.33
CA GLU A 96 28.43 -25.79 7.98
C GLU A 96 27.68 -25.46 9.26
N ARG A 97 28.42 -25.38 10.38
CA ARG A 97 27.83 -25.17 11.71
C ARG A 97 27.83 -23.73 12.19
N LEU A 98 28.61 -22.88 11.56
CA LEU A 98 28.74 -21.49 11.95
C LEU A 98 28.59 -20.61 10.70
N ASP A 99 27.92 -19.49 10.86
CA ASP A 99 27.90 -18.46 9.83
C ASP A 99 29.14 -17.52 9.94
N LYS A 100 29.25 -16.61 8.98
CA LYS A 100 30.32 -15.60 8.93
C LYS A 100 30.35 -14.64 10.13
N TYR A 101 29.28 -14.60 10.92
CA TYR A 101 29.16 -13.78 12.13
C TYR A 101 29.39 -14.57 13.41
N GLY A 102 29.68 -15.88 13.32
CA GLY A 102 29.92 -16.77 14.46
C GLY A 102 28.66 -17.29 15.14
N ARG A 103 27.46 -17.13 14.52
CA ARG A 103 26.23 -17.76 15.02
C ARG A 103 26.23 -19.24 14.65
N SER A 104 25.71 -20.09 15.55
CA SER A 104 25.49 -21.51 15.24
C SER A 104 24.29 -21.67 14.33
N LEU A 105 24.43 -22.49 13.30
CA LEU A 105 23.41 -22.77 12.29
C LEU A 105 22.73 -24.10 12.58
N ALA A 106 21.41 -24.13 12.82
CA ALA A 106 20.69 -25.36 13.14
C ALA A 106 19.24 -25.38 12.64
N GLY A 107 18.72 -26.60 12.39
CA GLY A 107 17.30 -26.90 12.49
C GLY A 107 16.93 -27.00 13.96
N VAL A 108 15.85 -26.34 14.36
CA VAL A 108 15.37 -26.29 15.74
C VAL A 108 14.08 -27.10 15.84
N PHE A 109 14.04 -28.10 16.73
CA PHE A 109 12.93 -29.01 16.89
C PHE A 109 12.31 -28.91 18.29
N VAL A 110 10.99 -29.02 18.33
CA VAL A 110 10.19 -29.23 19.54
C VAL A 110 9.14 -30.29 19.24
N ASP A 111 9.06 -31.34 20.05
CA ASP A 111 8.09 -32.43 19.87
C ASP A 111 8.10 -33.01 18.44
N ASP A 112 9.29 -33.29 17.92
CA ASP A 112 9.53 -33.77 16.54
C ASP A 112 9.14 -32.80 15.42
N SER A 113 8.68 -31.58 15.73
CA SER A 113 8.31 -30.56 14.75
C SER A 113 9.48 -29.61 14.47
N LEU A 114 9.79 -29.40 13.19
CA LEU A 114 10.79 -28.45 12.73
C LEU A 114 10.25 -27.02 12.78
N ILE A 115 10.68 -26.23 13.74
CA ILE A 115 10.21 -24.83 13.94
C ILE A 115 10.52 -23.95 12.75
N ASN A 116 11.65 -24.18 12.06
CA ASN A 116 12.02 -23.51 10.81
C ASN A 116 10.90 -23.64 9.74
N ALA A 117 10.34 -24.84 9.60
CA ALA A 117 9.24 -25.08 8.67
C ALA A 117 7.90 -24.52 9.19
N GLU A 118 7.66 -24.55 10.52
CA GLU A 118 6.45 -23.92 11.09
C GLU A 118 6.38 -22.44 10.78
N LEU A 119 7.49 -21.69 10.90
CA LEU A 119 7.56 -20.26 10.53
C LEU A 119 7.16 -20.03 9.06
N ALA A 120 7.68 -20.84 8.17
CA ALA A 120 7.35 -20.75 6.74
C ALA A 120 5.87 -21.09 6.48
N ARG A 121 5.32 -22.11 7.18
CA ARG A 121 3.92 -22.55 7.07
C ARG A 121 2.93 -21.49 7.53
N GLU A 122 3.29 -20.71 8.53
CA GLU A 122 2.50 -19.57 8.99
C GLU A 122 2.69 -18.32 8.11
N GLY A 123 3.58 -18.39 7.10
CA GLY A 123 3.91 -17.27 6.24
C GLY A 123 4.71 -16.17 6.95
N LEU A 124 5.43 -16.52 8.02
CA LEU A 124 6.26 -15.61 8.81
C LEU A 124 7.74 -15.69 8.45
N GLY A 125 8.08 -16.57 7.54
CA GLY A 125 9.41 -16.74 6.96
C GLY A 125 9.35 -17.35 5.59
N ARG A 126 10.46 -17.30 4.87
CA ARG A 126 10.65 -17.86 3.53
C ARG A 126 11.73 -18.92 3.52
N ALA A 127 11.61 -19.86 2.60
CA ALA A 127 12.64 -20.84 2.36
C ALA A 127 13.91 -20.18 1.76
N ALA A 128 15.04 -20.43 2.39
CA ALA A 128 16.34 -19.91 1.98
C ALA A 128 17.30 -21.06 1.69
N ASP A 129 17.69 -21.24 0.42
CA ASP A 129 18.65 -22.24 0.01
C ASP A 129 20.07 -21.66 0.02
N ILE A 130 20.79 -21.85 1.12
CA ILE A 130 22.11 -21.26 1.36
C ILE A 130 23.15 -22.39 1.42
N ALA A 131 23.90 -22.56 0.32
CA ALA A 131 24.97 -23.56 0.26
C ALA A 131 26.03 -23.34 1.36
N PRO A 132 26.59 -24.43 1.94
CA PRO A 132 26.34 -25.83 1.59
C PRO A 132 25.20 -26.47 2.37
N ASN A 133 24.43 -25.71 3.15
CA ASN A 133 23.40 -26.19 4.06
C ASN A 133 22.05 -26.30 3.36
N HIS A 134 21.61 -27.51 3.00
CA HIS A 134 20.38 -27.76 2.24
C HIS A 134 19.40 -28.71 2.98
N ARG A 135 19.81 -29.23 4.14
CA ARG A 135 19.12 -30.33 4.80
C ARG A 135 17.64 -30.09 5.05
N PHE A 136 17.28 -28.92 5.52
CA PHE A 136 15.92 -28.57 5.91
C PHE A 136 15.16 -27.81 4.82
N TYR A 137 15.86 -27.38 3.75
CA TYR A 137 15.26 -26.59 2.67
C TYR A 137 14.03 -27.22 2.03
N PRO A 138 14.01 -28.55 1.71
CA PRO A 138 12.83 -29.14 1.07
C PRO A 138 11.55 -29.03 1.94
N GLU A 139 11.67 -29.23 3.26
CA GLU A 139 10.53 -29.14 4.19
C GLU A 139 10.08 -27.69 4.38
N VAL A 140 11.01 -26.75 4.51
CA VAL A 140 10.72 -25.33 4.64
C VAL A 140 10.09 -24.77 3.36
N ALA A 141 10.59 -25.16 2.18
CA ALA A 141 10.04 -24.76 0.89
C ALA A 141 8.60 -25.28 0.66
N GLU A 142 8.33 -26.51 1.09
CA GLU A 142 6.96 -27.05 1.04
C GLU A 142 6.03 -26.28 1.98
N ALA A 143 6.48 -25.97 3.19
CA ALA A 143 5.72 -25.17 4.15
C ALA A 143 5.42 -23.74 3.64
N GLU A 144 6.39 -23.09 2.97
CA GLU A 144 6.18 -21.79 2.31
C GLU A 144 5.14 -21.89 1.19
N ARG A 145 5.19 -22.97 0.39
CA ARG A 145 4.19 -23.20 -0.67
C ARG A 145 2.79 -23.33 -0.08
N GLU A 146 2.62 -24.10 1.02
CA GLU A 146 1.35 -24.22 1.74
C GLU A 146 0.82 -22.87 2.24
N ALA A 147 1.70 -22.01 2.79
CA ALA A 147 1.34 -20.66 3.24
C ALA A 147 0.87 -19.79 2.07
N THR A 148 1.57 -19.88 0.93
CA THR A 148 1.26 -19.11 -0.29
C THR A 148 -0.11 -19.51 -0.86
N GLU A 149 -0.37 -20.81 -0.98
CA GLU A 149 -1.65 -21.33 -1.45
C GLU A 149 -2.82 -20.96 -0.51
N ALA A 150 -2.57 -20.98 0.79
CA ALA A 150 -3.54 -20.59 1.82
C ALA A 150 -3.65 -19.05 2.00
N LYS A 151 -2.85 -18.26 1.28
CA LYS A 151 -2.77 -16.79 1.41
C LYS A 151 -2.53 -16.36 2.86
N ARG A 152 -1.45 -16.85 3.46
CA ARG A 152 -1.04 -16.50 4.82
C ARG A 152 0.20 -15.61 4.83
N GLY A 153 0.27 -14.72 5.83
CA GLY A 153 1.44 -13.92 6.15
C GLY A 153 2.03 -13.16 4.97
N LEU A 154 3.31 -13.36 4.70
CA LEU A 154 4.09 -12.67 3.67
C LEU A 154 3.45 -12.71 2.27
N SER A 155 2.73 -13.79 1.94
CA SER A 155 2.06 -13.94 0.65
C SER A 155 0.87 -12.97 0.43
N THR A 156 0.42 -12.29 1.48
CA THR A 156 -0.71 -11.34 1.43
C THR A 156 -0.28 -9.88 1.43
N LEU A 157 1.02 -9.62 1.57
CA LEU A 157 1.55 -8.28 1.74
C LEU A 157 1.60 -7.53 0.41
N GLY A 158 1.37 -6.22 0.51
CA GLY A 158 1.50 -5.30 -0.62
C GLY A 158 2.96 -4.86 -0.88
N PRO A 159 3.21 -4.15 -1.99
CA PRO A 159 4.55 -3.73 -2.42
C PRO A 159 5.33 -2.94 -1.37
N GLN A 160 4.63 -2.24 -0.48
CA GLN A 160 5.22 -1.43 0.60
C GLN A 160 6.06 -2.23 1.59
N CYS A 161 5.89 -3.55 1.64
CA CYS A 161 6.67 -4.43 2.51
C CYS A 161 7.96 -4.97 1.86
N PHE A 162 8.18 -4.71 0.57
CA PHE A 162 9.23 -5.35 -0.23
C PHE A 162 10.43 -4.45 -0.49
N VAL A 163 10.34 -3.20 -0.09
CA VAL A 163 11.36 -2.19 -0.34
C VAL A 163 11.62 -1.35 0.91
N ALA A 164 12.70 -0.58 0.92
CA ALA A 164 12.95 0.38 1.97
C ALA A 164 11.77 1.36 2.11
N GLN A 165 11.51 1.85 3.32
CA GLN A 165 10.35 2.67 3.64
C GLN A 165 10.13 3.84 2.66
N GLN A 166 11.20 4.56 2.30
CA GLN A 166 11.11 5.69 1.36
C GLN A 166 10.66 5.28 -0.05
N ASP A 167 11.01 4.06 -0.47
CA ASP A 167 10.61 3.53 -1.78
C ASP A 167 9.17 3.00 -1.73
N ALA A 168 8.75 2.48 -0.58
CA ALA A 168 7.37 2.11 -0.31
C ALA A 168 6.43 3.33 -0.33
N GLU A 169 6.85 4.44 0.29
CA GLU A 169 6.12 5.70 0.27
C GLU A 169 5.93 6.22 -1.17
N ALA A 170 6.99 6.16 -1.99
CA ALA A 170 6.92 6.56 -3.40
C ALA A 170 5.96 5.68 -4.24
N ILE A 171 5.91 4.38 -3.98
CA ILE A 171 4.95 3.46 -4.62
C ILE A 171 3.51 3.81 -4.21
N LEU A 172 3.26 4.04 -2.92
CA LEU A 172 1.93 4.43 -2.41
C LEU A 172 1.47 5.77 -2.97
N GLU A 173 2.35 6.77 -3.06
CA GLU A 173 2.06 8.06 -3.72
C GLU A 173 1.66 7.86 -5.18
N ALA A 174 2.37 6.99 -5.89
CA ALA A 174 2.07 6.69 -7.29
C ALA A 174 0.74 5.94 -7.46
N GLU A 175 0.39 5.03 -6.57
CA GLU A 175 -0.92 4.35 -6.56
C GLU A 175 -2.06 5.36 -6.31
N GLN A 176 -1.88 6.30 -5.39
CA GLN A 176 -2.84 7.37 -5.14
C GLN A 176 -2.97 8.30 -6.36
N ALA A 177 -1.85 8.71 -6.95
CA ALA A 177 -1.85 9.53 -8.16
C ALA A 177 -2.53 8.80 -9.33
N GLN A 178 -2.36 7.49 -9.46
CA GLN A 178 -3.06 6.67 -10.46
C GLN A 178 -4.58 6.70 -10.26
N GLN A 179 -5.07 6.58 -9.02
CA GLN A 179 -6.49 6.66 -8.72
C GLN A 179 -7.06 8.06 -9.03
N GLU A 180 -6.31 9.11 -8.65
CA GLU A 180 -6.69 10.48 -8.99
C GLU A 180 -6.70 10.75 -10.50
N ALA A 181 -5.73 10.17 -11.24
CA ALA A 181 -5.68 10.25 -12.68
C ALA A 181 -6.92 9.61 -13.34
N GLN A 182 -7.37 8.47 -12.84
CA GLN A 182 -8.59 7.83 -13.33
C GLN A 182 -9.82 8.73 -13.11
N ASN A 183 -9.94 9.35 -11.94
CA ASN A 183 -11.02 10.30 -11.64
C ASN A 183 -10.93 11.55 -12.55
N ALA A 184 -9.72 12.07 -12.79
CA ALA A 184 -9.51 13.21 -13.67
C ALA A 184 -9.90 12.90 -15.12
N ILE A 185 -9.60 11.70 -15.61
CA ILE A 185 -9.98 11.25 -16.96
C ILE A 185 -11.51 11.27 -17.15
N LEU A 186 -12.30 10.96 -16.13
CA LEU A 186 -13.75 11.03 -16.18
C LEU A 186 -14.28 12.48 -16.35
N LEU A 187 -13.50 13.48 -15.96
CA LEU A 187 -13.85 14.90 -16.08
C LEU A 187 -13.46 15.52 -17.44
N LEU A 188 -12.65 14.83 -18.26
CA LEU A 188 -12.16 15.38 -19.53
C LEU A 188 -13.27 15.84 -20.50
N PRO A 189 -14.45 15.21 -20.58
CA PRO A 189 -15.55 15.72 -21.40
C PRO A 189 -16.16 17.03 -20.89
N TYR A 190 -15.87 17.44 -19.65
CA TYR A 190 -16.52 18.56 -18.95
C TYR A 190 -15.54 19.66 -18.59
N LEU A 191 -14.45 19.84 -19.34
CA LEU A 191 -13.40 20.85 -19.07
C LEU A 191 -13.84 22.28 -19.33
N ASN A 192 -14.98 22.49 -19.98
CA ASN A 192 -15.61 23.81 -20.10
C ASN A 192 -16.02 24.40 -18.74
N ASP A 193 -16.23 23.57 -17.71
CA ASP A 193 -16.40 24.01 -16.33
C ASP A 193 -15.04 24.34 -15.71
N ALA A 194 -14.89 25.52 -15.12
CA ALA A 194 -13.64 25.99 -14.54
C ALA A 194 -13.19 25.17 -13.33
N GLY A 195 -14.15 24.63 -12.54
CA GLY A 195 -13.87 23.77 -11.40
C GLY A 195 -13.27 22.43 -11.84
N ASN A 196 -13.85 21.82 -12.88
CA ASN A 196 -13.35 20.57 -13.46
C ASN A 196 -11.96 20.76 -14.08
N LEU A 197 -11.75 21.83 -14.83
CA LEU A 197 -10.44 22.16 -15.40
C LEU A 197 -9.37 22.31 -14.31
N ALA A 198 -9.68 23.07 -13.25
CA ALA A 198 -8.75 23.26 -12.14
C ALA A 198 -8.45 21.95 -11.41
N GLN A 199 -9.44 21.06 -11.27
CA GLN A 199 -9.24 19.73 -10.67
C GLN A 199 -8.33 18.87 -11.52
N VAL A 200 -8.57 18.80 -12.83
CA VAL A 200 -7.76 18.01 -13.78
C VAL A 200 -6.32 18.54 -13.82
N GLN A 201 -6.11 19.85 -13.79
CA GLN A 201 -4.78 20.46 -13.71
C GLN A 201 -4.03 20.13 -12.41
N ARG A 202 -4.75 20.04 -11.28
CA ARG A 202 -4.13 19.57 -10.02
C ARG A 202 -3.69 18.13 -10.12
N SER A 203 -4.54 17.26 -10.67
CA SER A 203 -4.20 15.84 -10.88
C SER A 203 -3.00 15.67 -11.82
N ALA A 204 -2.89 16.48 -12.88
CA ALA A 204 -1.72 16.47 -13.77
C ALA A 204 -0.41 16.76 -13.02
N ARG A 205 -0.42 17.77 -12.14
CA ARG A 205 0.77 18.08 -11.32
C ARG A 205 1.13 16.94 -10.37
N ARG A 206 0.14 16.32 -9.69
CA ARG A 206 0.39 15.19 -8.80
C ARG A 206 0.91 13.96 -9.54
N ILE A 207 0.45 13.72 -10.76
CA ILE A 207 0.99 12.66 -11.63
C ILE A 207 2.47 12.92 -11.92
N ALA A 208 2.84 14.14 -12.30
CA ALA A 208 4.23 14.49 -12.58
C ALA A 208 5.13 14.34 -11.34
N GLU A 209 4.66 14.75 -10.16
CA GLU A 209 5.37 14.60 -8.89
C GLU A 209 5.57 13.10 -8.56
N ALA A 210 4.52 12.29 -8.64
CA ALA A 210 4.57 10.86 -8.37
C ALA A 210 5.51 10.11 -9.33
N ARG A 211 5.54 10.51 -10.62
CA ARG A 211 6.49 9.94 -11.60
C ARG A 211 7.93 10.29 -11.28
N ALA A 212 8.19 11.50 -10.81
CA ALA A 212 9.54 11.90 -10.40
C ALA A 212 10.05 11.09 -9.20
N THR A 213 9.17 10.82 -8.21
CA THR A 213 9.49 9.95 -7.05
C THR A 213 9.68 8.50 -7.46
N LEU A 214 8.83 7.93 -8.34
CA LEU A 214 8.99 6.58 -8.86
C LEU A 214 10.33 6.36 -9.59
N ALA A 215 10.87 7.39 -10.24
CA ALA A 215 12.17 7.27 -10.89
C ALA A 215 13.30 6.93 -9.91
N THR A 216 13.17 7.32 -8.63
CA THR A 216 14.15 6.99 -7.58
C THR A 216 14.02 5.54 -7.12
N VAL A 217 12.81 4.96 -7.17
CA VAL A 217 12.55 3.55 -6.80
C VAL A 217 13.27 2.59 -7.75
N ARG A 218 13.39 2.93 -9.02
CA ARG A 218 14.06 2.09 -10.02
C ARG A 218 15.53 1.84 -9.72
N THR A 219 16.15 2.71 -8.91
CA THR A 219 17.55 2.59 -8.46
C THR A 219 17.67 2.05 -7.03
N ALA A 220 16.55 1.63 -6.43
CA ALA A 220 16.42 1.32 -5.01
C ALA A 220 17.11 0.02 -4.55
N GLY A 221 17.52 -0.86 -5.45
CA GLY A 221 18.06 -2.19 -5.11
C GLY A 221 19.21 -2.21 -4.09
N GLU A 222 19.94 -1.10 -3.94
CA GLU A 222 20.99 -0.99 -2.92
C GLU A 222 20.44 -0.73 -1.50
N ARG A 223 19.19 -0.30 -1.39
CA ARG A 223 18.53 0.05 -0.11
C ARG A 223 17.70 -1.07 0.49
N GLN A 224 17.49 -2.17 -0.26
CA GLN A 224 16.80 -3.34 0.26
C GLN A 224 17.66 -4.07 1.28
N SER A 225 17.02 -4.62 2.32
CA SER A 225 17.65 -5.57 3.22
C SER A 225 18.00 -6.88 2.51
N GLU A 226 18.81 -7.72 3.13
CA GLU A 226 19.12 -9.05 2.59
C GLU A 226 17.84 -9.91 2.49
N PHE A 227 16.95 -9.82 3.50
CA PHE A 227 15.64 -10.50 3.46
C PHE A 227 14.80 -9.99 2.28
N GLN A 228 14.64 -8.67 2.11
CA GLN A 228 13.87 -8.11 1.00
C GLN A 228 14.41 -8.51 -0.37
N LYS A 229 15.75 -8.54 -0.54
CA LYS A 229 16.40 -9.00 -1.78
C LYS A 229 16.13 -10.48 -2.04
N SER A 230 16.27 -11.33 -1.03
CA SER A 230 16.05 -12.76 -1.17
C SER A 230 14.58 -13.11 -1.38
N ALA A 231 13.70 -12.41 -0.67
CA ALA A 231 12.27 -12.66 -0.67
C ALA A 231 11.58 -12.20 -1.96
N TYR A 232 11.96 -11.04 -2.46
CA TYR A 232 11.17 -10.33 -3.48
C TYR A 232 11.99 -9.95 -4.71
N GLY A 233 13.30 -10.05 -4.65
CA GLY A 233 14.18 -9.70 -5.76
C GLY A 233 13.85 -8.33 -6.34
N ASP A 234 13.60 -8.28 -7.63
CA ASP A 234 13.29 -7.07 -8.38
C ASP A 234 11.77 -6.85 -8.61
N SER A 235 10.89 -7.62 -7.95
CA SER A 235 9.43 -7.54 -8.18
C SER A 235 8.85 -6.13 -7.96
N TYR A 236 9.44 -5.34 -7.06
CA TYR A 236 9.08 -3.94 -6.84
C TYR A 236 9.34 -3.07 -8.08
N LYS A 237 10.37 -3.39 -8.89
CA LYS A 237 10.67 -2.67 -10.13
C LYS A 237 9.57 -2.90 -11.16
N ASP A 238 9.01 -4.11 -11.22
CA ASP A 238 7.89 -4.41 -12.11
C ASP A 238 6.66 -3.61 -11.72
N THR A 239 6.38 -3.51 -10.41
CA THR A 239 5.29 -2.67 -9.89
C THR A 239 5.53 -1.19 -10.21
N ALA A 240 6.73 -0.67 -9.95
CA ALA A 240 7.07 0.72 -10.23
C ALA A 240 7.01 1.03 -11.74
N ASN A 241 7.46 0.13 -12.60
CA ASN A 241 7.37 0.28 -14.05
C ASN A 241 5.91 0.27 -14.53
N ALA A 242 5.08 -0.64 -14.02
CA ALA A 242 3.66 -0.70 -14.36
C ALA A 242 2.89 0.58 -13.95
N LEU A 243 3.20 1.13 -12.77
CA LEU A 243 2.67 2.41 -12.31
C LEU A 243 3.14 3.57 -13.19
N GLU A 244 4.43 3.63 -13.49
CA GLU A 244 5.02 4.66 -14.38
C GLU A 244 4.33 4.66 -15.74
N ASP A 245 4.20 3.50 -16.38
CA ASP A 245 3.51 3.36 -17.68
C ASP A 245 2.04 3.80 -17.60
N SER A 246 1.37 3.48 -16.50
CA SER A 246 -0.03 3.88 -16.26
C SER A 246 -0.17 5.39 -16.10
N LEU A 247 0.68 5.99 -15.27
CA LEU A 247 0.70 7.43 -15.02
C LEU A 247 1.07 8.21 -16.27
N GLN A 248 2.06 7.76 -17.06
CA GLN A 248 2.46 8.38 -18.32
C GLN A 248 1.31 8.38 -19.33
N ARG A 249 0.57 7.28 -19.46
CA ARG A 249 -0.61 7.23 -20.32
C ARG A 249 -1.72 8.17 -19.86
N ALA A 250 -1.93 8.29 -18.56
CA ALA A 250 -2.93 9.19 -17.99
C ALA A 250 -2.53 10.67 -18.22
N GLU A 251 -1.28 11.04 -17.94
CA GLU A 251 -0.72 12.35 -18.16
C GLU A 251 -0.89 12.79 -19.62
N SER A 252 -0.48 11.94 -20.57
CA SER A 252 -0.60 12.23 -22.00
C SER A 252 -2.05 12.52 -22.43
N LYS A 253 -3.03 11.79 -21.87
CA LYS A 253 -4.47 12.02 -22.15
C LYS A 253 -4.95 13.33 -21.56
N ILE A 254 -4.54 13.64 -20.34
CA ILE A 254 -4.93 14.85 -19.61
C ILE A 254 -4.35 16.07 -20.30
N ASP A 255 -3.05 16.07 -20.61
CA ASP A 255 -2.37 17.20 -21.26
C ASP A 255 -2.97 17.49 -22.64
N ALA A 256 -3.23 16.45 -23.44
CA ALA A 256 -3.87 16.62 -24.72
C ALA A 256 -5.29 17.20 -24.62
N ALA A 257 -6.02 16.89 -23.55
CA ALA A 257 -7.37 17.41 -23.33
C ALA A 257 -7.32 18.88 -22.84
N ILE A 258 -6.40 19.20 -21.95
CA ILE A 258 -6.16 20.58 -21.46
C ILE A 258 -5.75 21.48 -22.65
N ALA A 259 -4.81 21.02 -23.48
CA ALA A 259 -4.36 21.77 -24.64
C ALA A 259 -5.52 22.09 -25.62
N ARG A 260 -6.35 21.09 -25.93
CA ARG A 260 -7.54 21.29 -26.78
C ARG A 260 -8.54 22.28 -26.18
N GLU A 261 -8.76 22.20 -24.87
CA GLU A 261 -9.66 23.13 -24.20
C GLU A 261 -9.08 24.56 -24.20
N GLN A 262 -7.77 24.72 -24.06
CA GLN A 262 -7.10 25.99 -24.14
C GLN A 262 -7.20 26.61 -25.54
N GLU A 263 -6.92 25.82 -26.57
CA GLU A 263 -7.11 26.23 -27.97
C GLU A 263 -8.55 26.69 -28.27
N ARG A 264 -9.52 25.98 -27.73
CA ARG A 264 -10.94 26.33 -27.87
C ARG A 264 -11.26 27.69 -27.22
N ARG A 265 -10.74 27.94 -25.99
CA ARG A 265 -10.92 29.22 -25.26
C ARG A 265 -10.26 30.36 -26.01
N ASP A 266 -9.03 30.16 -26.45
CA ASP A 266 -8.27 31.17 -27.21
C ASP A 266 -8.95 31.51 -28.57
N ALA A 267 -9.56 30.48 -29.20
CA ALA A 267 -10.32 30.71 -30.43
C ALA A 267 -11.63 31.50 -30.18
N GLN A 268 -12.30 31.21 -29.04
CA GLN A 268 -13.51 31.93 -28.65
C GLN A 268 -13.19 33.39 -28.31
N GLU A 269 -12.13 33.66 -27.54
CA GLU A 269 -11.67 34.99 -27.19
C GLU A 269 -11.32 35.83 -28.45
N ARG A 270 -10.58 35.21 -29.39
CA ARG A 270 -10.28 35.87 -30.69
C ARG A 270 -11.55 36.17 -31.51
N ALA A 271 -12.57 35.31 -31.44
CA ALA A 271 -13.83 35.52 -32.15
C ALA A 271 -14.65 36.66 -31.50
N GLU A 272 -14.56 36.83 -30.17
CA GLU A 272 -15.22 37.89 -29.42
C GLU A 272 -14.50 39.26 -29.60
N GLU A 273 -13.16 39.24 -29.75
CA GLU A 273 -12.35 40.44 -29.99
C GLU A 273 -12.41 40.95 -31.42
N GLN A 274 -12.87 40.17 -32.42
CA GLN A 274 -13.13 40.62 -33.77
C GLN A 274 -14.54 41.26 -33.81
N PRO A 275 -14.68 42.58 -33.64
CA PRO A 275 -15.95 43.20 -33.82
C PRO A 275 -16.32 43.04 -35.30
N ASN A 276 -17.59 42.80 -35.57
CA ASN A 276 -18.23 42.66 -36.86
C ASN A 276 -17.77 43.79 -37.89
N GLY A 277 -16.50 43.71 -38.32
CA GLY A 277 -15.98 44.62 -39.36
C GLY A 277 -16.87 44.57 -40.61
N ASP A 278 -17.35 43.41 -40.97
CA ASP A 278 -18.22 43.23 -42.16
C ASP A 278 -19.63 43.81 -41.94
N ALA A 279 -20.15 43.88 -40.69
CA ALA A 279 -21.44 44.52 -40.41
C ALA A 279 -21.33 46.09 -40.39
N ILE A 280 -20.18 46.61 -40.00
CA ILE A 280 -19.93 48.05 -40.01
C ILE A 280 -19.67 48.55 -41.44
N ASP A 281 -18.99 47.78 -42.29
CA ASP A 281 -18.77 48.13 -43.69
C ASP A 281 -20.05 47.93 -44.55
N ALA A 282 -20.92 46.94 -44.21
CA ALA A 282 -22.24 46.82 -44.83
C ALA A 282 -23.18 47.99 -44.46
N ALA A 283 -23.15 48.42 -43.18
CA ALA A 283 -23.95 49.55 -42.71
C ALA A 283 -23.41 50.92 -43.25
N ARG A 284 -22.13 51.02 -43.60
CA ARG A 284 -21.56 52.23 -44.23
C ARG A 284 -21.87 52.34 -45.72
N LYS A 285 -22.07 51.23 -46.42
CA LYS A 285 -22.45 51.25 -47.85
C LYS A 285 -23.89 51.65 -48.07
N ASP A 286 -24.80 51.45 -47.12
CA ASP A 286 -26.21 51.83 -47.25
C ASP A 286 -26.49 53.29 -46.87
N THR A 287 -25.52 54.05 -46.37
CA THR A 287 -25.71 55.48 -45.99
C THR A 287 -25.20 56.51 -47.03
N ASP A 288 -24.52 56.07 -48.07
CA ASP A 288 -23.96 57.01 -49.07
C ASP A 288 -24.93 57.32 -50.24
N ASP A 289 -26.12 56.74 -50.33
CA ASP A 289 -27.08 56.94 -51.42
C ASP A 289 -28.44 57.55 -51.02
N GLN A 290 -28.57 58.24 -49.86
CA GLN A 290 -29.82 58.93 -49.50
C GLN A 290 -29.64 60.46 -49.54
N PRO A 291 -30.50 61.21 -50.27
CA PRO A 291 -30.44 62.67 -50.28
C PRO A 291 -30.96 63.21 -48.93
N TRP A 292 -30.27 64.26 -48.43
CA TRP A 292 -30.59 64.98 -47.23
C TRP A 292 -32.06 65.47 -47.16
N MET A 293 -32.87 64.86 -46.27
CA MET A 293 -34.11 65.47 -45.83
C MET A 293 -33.97 66.03 -44.43
N GLU A 294 -34.36 67.27 -44.24
CA GLU A 294 -34.38 67.98 -42.98
C GLU A 294 -35.28 67.29 -41.94
N PRO A 295 -34.90 67.11 -40.69
CA PRO A 295 -35.73 66.44 -39.69
C PRO A 295 -36.90 67.33 -39.27
N PRO A 296 -38.12 66.77 -39.12
CA PRO A 296 -39.25 67.49 -38.53
C PRO A 296 -39.04 67.71 -37.03
N ALA A 297 -39.55 68.85 -36.53
CA ALA A 297 -39.47 69.27 -35.13
C ALA A 297 -40.10 68.28 -34.14
N PRO A 298 -39.55 68.16 -32.90
CA PRO A 298 -39.97 67.13 -31.95
C PRO A 298 -41.36 67.42 -31.40
N SER A 299 -42.32 66.50 -31.60
CA SER A 299 -43.59 66.45 -30.90
C SER A 299 -43.39 65.73 -29.55
N SER A 300 -43.73 66.42 -28.48
CA SER A 300 -43.72 65.92 -27.11
C SER A 300 -44.84 64.91 -26.86
N SER A 301 -44.54 63.64 -26.73
CA SER A 301 -45.26 62.68 -25.88
C SER A 301 -44.58 61.32 -25.92
N ALA A 302 -43.60 61.12 -25.07
CA ALA A 302 -43.08 59.80 -24.78
C ALA A 302 -43.89 59.15 -23.62
N PRO A 303 -44.36 57.94 -23.75
CA PRO A 303 -44.90 57.18 -22.62
C PRO A 303 -43.76 56.78 -21.68
N PRO A 304 -44.01 56.67 -20.34
CA PRO A 304 -42.96 56.36 -19.39
C PRO A 304 -42.40 54.95 -19.60
N ALA A 305 -41.08 54.83 -19.50
CA ALA A 305 -40.37 53.56 -19.54
C ALA A 305 -40.86 52.62 -18.42
N PRO A 306 -41.00 51.32 -18.68
CA PRO A 306 -41.34 50.37 -17.63
C PRO A 306 -40.23 50.33 -16.60
N ALA A 307 -40.58 50.52 -15.33
CA ALA A 307 -39.67 50.40 -14.21
C ALA A 307 -39.06 48.99 -14.20
N LEU A 308 -37.72 48.94 -14.22
CA LEU A 308 -36.97 47.75 -13.83
C LEU A 308 -37.38 47.39 -12.40
N HIS A 309 -38.19 46.37 -12.26
CA HIS A 309 -38.35 45.72 -10.98
C HIS A 309 -37.04 45.06 -10.60
N SER A 310 -36.24 45.71 -9.78
CA SER A 310 -35.27 45.06 -8.93
C SER A 310 -36.03 44.18 -7.92
N GLY A 311 -36.41 42.99 -8.35
CA GLY A 311 -36.89 41.95 -7.48
C GLY A 311 -35.71 41.49 -6.61
N GLY A 312 -35.44 42.24 -5.56
CA GLY A 312 -34.69 41.74 -4.41
C GLY A 312 -35.57 40.74 -3.66
N GLY A 313 -35.68 39.54 -4.17
CA GLY A 313 -36.14 38.39 -3.43
C GLY A 313 -34.98 37.84 -2.65
N GLY A 314 -34.78 38.36 -1.43
CA GLY A 314 -33.84 37.78 -0.48
C GLY A 314 -34.12 36.30 -0.31
N ASP A 315 -33.10 35.49 -0.38
CA ASP A 315 -33.22 34.05 -0.13
C ASP A 315 -33.62 33.82 1.33
N THR A 316 -34.88 33.43 1.55
CA THR A 316 -35.45 33.19 2.88
C THR A 316 -35.17 31.80 3.43
N TYR A 317 -34.40 30.97 2.72
CA TYR A 317 -34.11 29.62 3.18
C TYR A 317 -33.06 29.59 4.29
N THR A 318 -33.48 29.12 5.49
CA THR A 318 -32.66 29.05 6.70
C THR A 318 -32.06 27.67 6.99
N GLY A 319 -32.30 26.67 6.13
CA GLY A 319 -31.76 25.30 6.25
C GLY A 319 -30.34 25.14 5.74
N CYS A 320 -29.84 23.92 5.77
CA CYS A 320 -28.50 23.60 5.24
C CYS A 320 -28.43 23.68 3.72
N ARG A 321 -27.36 24.26 3.20
CA ARG A 321 -27.11 24.45 1.78
C ARG A 321 -25.88 23.66 1.33
N ALA A 322 -25.96 22.94 0.19
CA ALA A 322 -24.82 22.32 -0.46
C ALA A 322 -24.44 23.13 -1.72
N TYR A 323 -23.20 23.60 -1.75
CA TYR A 323 -22.64 24.37 -2.87
C TYR A 323 -21.73 23.51 -3.78
N GLY A 324 -21.70 22.18 -3.58
CA GLY A 324 -20.94 21.21 -4.34
C GLY A 324 -21.44 19.79 -4.14
N GLY A 325 -20.90 18.81 -4.86
CA GLY A 325 -21.31 17.40 -4.78
C GLY A 325 -22.38 17.04 -5.83
N ASN A 326 -22.96 15.83 -5.70
CA ASN A 326 -23.94 15.26 -6.63
C ASN A 326 -25.37 15.74 -6.35
N TYR A 327 -25.58 17.04 -6.12
CA TYR A 327 -26.89 17.63 -5.84
C TYR A 327 -27.39 18.45 -7.02
N ALA A 328 -28.70 18.45 -7.24
CA ALA A 328 -29.33 19.36 -8.22
C ALA A 328 -29.44 20.76 -7.59
N PHE A 329 -28.73 21.76 -8.16
CA PHE A 329 -28.76 23.13 -7.67
C PHE A 329 -30.02 23.86 -8.16
N THR A 330 -31.06 23.92 -7.32
CA THR A 330 -32.38 24.49 -7.66
C THR A 330 -32.59 25.90 -7.10
N SER A 331 -31.71 26.40 -6.23
CA SER A 331 -31.83 27.68 -5.55
C SER A 331 -30.60 28.55 -5.75
N VAL A 332 -30.74 29.86 -5.54
CA VAL A 332 -29.66 30.88 -5.61
C VAL A 332 -29.69 31.68 -4.31
N ASP A 333 -28.54 31.87 -3.67
CA ASP A 333 -28.42 32.68 -2.45
C ASP A 333 -28.31 34.19 -2.74
N ASP A 334 -28.27 35.00 -1.69
CA ASP A 334 -28.20 36.47 -1.78
C ASP A 334 -26.88 36.97 -2.44
N GLU A 335 -25.87 36.11 -2.54
CA GLU A 335 -24.58 36.39 -3.22
C GLU A 335 -24.56 35.87 -4.67
N GLY A 336 -25.69 35.36 -5.18
CA GLY A 336 -25.82 34.83 -6.54
C GLY A 336 -25.27 33.41 -6.74
N ARG A 337 -24.88 32.72 -5.67
CA ARG A 337 -24.32 31.35 -5.77
C ARG A 337 -25.46 30.33 -5.80
N ARG A 338 -25.38 29.39 -6.70
CA ARG A 338 -26.36 28.29 -6.79
C ARG A 338 -26.09 27.24 -5.72
N TYR A 339 -27.15 26.76 -5.08
CA TYR A 339 -27.08 25.73 -4.06
C TYR A 339 -28.24 24.73 -4.15
N ALA A 340 -28.04 23.55 -3.56
CA ALA A 340 -29.11 22.59 -3.28
C ALA A 340 -29.52 22.69 -1.81
N LYS A 341 -30.83 22.62 -1.55
CA LYS A 341 -31.34 22.49 -0.18
C LYS A 341 -31.13 21.06 0.29
N ILE A 342 -30.54 20.90 1.47
CA ILE A 342 -30.24 19.58 2.03
C ILE A 342 -30.72 19.49 3.47
N ASP A 343 -31.05 18.30 3.91
CA ASP A 343 -31.27 17.99 5.32
C ASP A 343 -29.96 18.10 6.10
N CYS A 344 -29.97 18.81 7.23
CA CYS A 344 -28.75 19.10 8.00
C CYS A 344 -28.13 17.87 8.64
N ALA A 345 -28.91 16.86 9.00
CA ALA A 345 -28.47 15.65 9.67
C ALA A 345 -28.08 14.54 8.68
N THR A 346 -28.94 14.28 7.70
CA THR A 346 -28.78 13.16 6.76
C THR A 346 -28.01 13.52 5.51
N LYS A 347 -27.83 14.83 5.24
CA LYS A 347 -27.26 15.36 4.00
C LYS A 347 -28.02 14.99 2.71
N ALA A 348 -29.24 14.46 2.84
CA ALA A 348 -30.10 14.18 1.69
C ALA A 348 -30.62 15.48 1.08
N GLN A 349 -30.77 15.54 -0.24
CA GLN A 349 -31.39 16.69 -0.92
C GLN A 349 -32.87 16.73 -0.63
N ILE A 350 -33.37 17.94 -0.33
CA ILE A 350 -34.77 18.22 -0.05
C ILE A 350 -35.26 19.32 -1.01
N GLY A 351 -36.10 18.95 -1.97
CA GLY A 351 -36.73 19.91 -2.91
C GLY A 351 -35.87 20.24 -4.10
#